data_94a5d0efb6b84a4ce6f621bcbcf41453
#
_entry.id   94a5d0efb6b84a4ce6f621bcbcf41453
#
_cell.length_a   1.000
_cell.length_b   1.000
_cell.length_c   1.000
_cell.angle_alpha   90.00
_cell.angle_beta   90.00
_cell.angle_gamma   90.00
#
_symmetry.space_group_name_H-M   'P 1'
#
loop_
_entity.id
_entity.type
_entity.pdbx_description
1 polymer ?
#
loop_
_entity_poly.entity_id
_entity_poly.type
_entity_poly.pdbx_seq_one_letter_code
_entity_poly.pdbx_strand_id
1 'polypeptide(L)'
;MKLTLDVENTVTHRDGKMHLDPFEPTNSLTMVGMLSDTGVQRIVTFDHSEVEADDFGHTIVQEWLDKATVLICHNVAYDLLWLWESGFKYDGAVFDTMLGEYVLQRGVKEP
;
A
#
# COMPACT_ATOMS: atom_id res chain seq x y z
N MET A 1 -15.24 -4.61 -4.17
CA MET A 1 -15.32 -3.36 -3.39
C MET A 1 -14.24 -2.40 -3.83
N LYS A 2 -14.47 -1.13 -3.63
CA LYS A 2 -13.43 -0.12 -3.84
C LYS A 2 -12.66 0.02 -2.54
N LEU A 3 -11.36 -0.11 -2.62
CA LEU A 3 -10.50 -0.10 -1.44
C LEU A 3 -9.57 1.10 -1.47
N THR A 4 -9.70 1.97 -0.47
CA THR A 4 -8.76 3.06 -0.26
C THR A 4 -7.66 2.54 0.66
N LEU A 5 -6.41 2.72 0.26
CA LEU A 5 -5.28 2.15 0.98
C LEU A 5 -4.15 3.15 1.07
N ASP A 6 -3.47 3.13 2.21
CA ASP A 6 -2.31 3.96 2.47
C ASP A 6 -1.28 3.13 3.22
N VAL A 7 -0.01 3.24 2.82
CA VAL A 7 1.07 2.54 3.51
C VAL A 7 1.93 3.52 4.28
N GLU A 8 2.47 3.06 5.41
CA GLU A 8 3.50 3.77 6.15
C GLU A 8 4.72 2.87 6.22
N ASN A 9 5.89 3.45 6.10
CA ASN A 9 7.15 2.73 6.09
C ASN A 9 8.20 3.52 6.86
N THR A 10 9.27 2.83 7.24
CA THR A 10 10.42 3.49 7.82
C THR A 10 11.18 4.24 6.74
N VAL A 11 12.00 5.17 7.18
CA VAL A 11 12.81 6.02 6.30
C VAL A 11 14.25 5.88 6.75
N THR A 12 15.16 5.79 5.80
CA THR A 12 16.59 5.71 6.08
C THR A 12 17.30 6.95 5.58
N HIS A 13 18.12 7.56 6.42
CA HIS A 13 18.96 8.70 6.03
C HIS A 13 20.38 8.20 5.83
N ARG A 14 20.94 8.45 4.65
CA ARG A 14 22.28 8.01 4.30
C ARG A 14 22.92 9.06 3.41
N ASP A 15 24.13 9.46 3.76
CA ASP A 15 24.89 10.46 3.00
C ASP A 15 24.11 11.75 2.78
N GLY A 16 23.37 12.19 3.77
CA GLY A 16 22.57 13.40 3.68
C GLY A 16 21.31 13.28 2.85
N LYS A 17 20.99 12.08 2.40
CA LYS A 17 19.78 11.83 1.58
C LYS A 17 18.80 10.95 2.33
N MET A 18 17.51 11.19 2.08
CA MET A 18 16.44 10.41 2.65
C MET A 18 16.01 9.34 1.64
N HIS A 19 16.05 8.08 2.08
CA HIS A 19 15.64 6.95 1.26
C HIS A 19 14.30 6.43 1.75
N LEU A 20 13.31 6.46 0.88
CA LEU A 20 11.93 6.08 1.21
C LEU A 20 11.50 4.76 0.60
N ASP A 21 12.26 4.27 -0.37
CA ASP A 21 11.82 3.13 -1.18
C ASP A 21 12.02 1.79 -0.48
N PRO A 22 11.31 0.75 -0.92
CA PRO A 22 11.40 -0.58 -0.30
C PRO A 22 12.66 -1.36 -0.66
N PHE A 23 13.49 -0.84 -1.57
CA PHE A 23 14.74 -1.49 -1.94
C PHE A 23 15.86 -1.16 -0.97
N GLU A 24 15.70 -0.15 -0.14
CA GLU A 24 16.65 0.13 0.93
C GLU A 24 16.51 -0.95 2.01
N PRO A 25 17.52 -1.79 2.24
CA PRO A 25 17.39 -2.95 3.14
C PRO A 25 16.98 -2.63 4.58
N THR A 26 17.25 -1.41 5.02
CA THR A 26 16.93 -1.00 6.39
C THR A 26 15.52 -0.41 6.50
N ASN A 27 14.82 -0.24 5.39
CA ASN A 27 13.44 0.20 5.41
C ASN A 27 12.48 -0.99 5.54
N SER A 28 11.39 -0.79 6.24
CA SER A 28 10.36 -1.81 6.39
C SER A 28 8.99 -1.16 6.36
N LEU A 29 7.99 -1.95 5.98
CA LEU A 29 6.60 -1.55 6.03
C LEU A 29 6.16 -1.55 7.49
N THR A 30 5.58 -0.45 7.95
CA THR A 30 5.16 -0.32 9.36
C THR A 30 3.67 -0.49 9.54
N MET A 31 2.87 0.10 8.68
CA MET A 31 1.42 0.04 8.77
C MET A 31 0.78 0.06 7.39
N VAL A 32 -0.40 -0.55 7.29
CA VAL A 32 -1.28 -0.41 6.13
C VAL A 32 -2.65 -0.01 6.63
N GLY A 33 -3.12 1.15 6.20
CA GLY A 33 -4.47 1.62 6.49
C GLY A 33 -5.38 1.31 5.31
N MET A 34 -6.57 0.82 5.59
CA MET A 34 -7.53 0.38 4.58
C MET A 34 -8.92 0.86 4.91
N LEU A 35 -9.65 1.31 3.88
CA LEU A 35 -11.03 1.76 4.04
C LEU A 35 -11.84 1.24 2.86
N SER A 36 -12.89 0.48 3.15
CA SER A 36 -13.77 0.00 2.09
C SER A 36 -14.81 1.05 1.72
N ASP A 37 -15.41 0.90 0.55
CA ASP A 37 -16.49 1.78 0.11
C ASP A 37 -17.78 1.57 0.90
N THR A 38 -17.82 0.57 1.78
CA THR A 38 -18.94 0.36 2.71
C THR A 38 -18.68 1.01 4.06
N GLY A 39 -17.54 1.66 4.24
CA GLY A 39 -17.20 2.36 5.47
C GLY A 39 -16.44 1.55 6.51
N VAL A 40 -16.07 0.31 6.20
CA VAL A 40 -15.28 -0.50 7.14
C VAL A 40 -13.82 -0.07 7.06
N GLN A 41 -13.24 0.20 8.22
CA GLN A 41 -11.86 0.66 8.32
C GLN A 41 -11.02 -0.38 9.06
N ARG A 42 -9.80 -0.59 8.59
CA ARG A 42 -8.86 -1.48 9.26
C ARG A 42 -7.46 -0.92 9.13
N ILE A 43 -6.72 -0.91 10.24
CA ILE A 43 -5.30 -0.56 10.26
C ILE A 43 -4.55 -1.80 10.68
N VAL A 44 -3.59 -2.23 9.88
CA VAL A 44 -2.75 -3.38 10.17
C VAL A 44 -1.33 -2.88 10.45
N THR A 45 -0.79 -3.28 11.59
CA THR A 45 0.55 -2.87 12.01
C THR A 45 1.51 -4.03 11.78
N PHE A 46 2.67 -3.74 11.18
CA PHE A 46 3.72 -4.73 10.93
C PHE A 46 4.91 -4.48 11.85
N ASP A 47 5.78 -3.58 11.47
CA ASP A 47 6.99 -3.31 12.24
C ASP A 47 6.98 -1.83 12.64
N HIS A 48 6.40 -1.54 13.79
CA HIS A 48 6.26 -0.17 14.26
C HIS A 48 6.90 -0.04 15.64
N SER A 49 7.65 1.04 15.88
CA SER A 49 8.39 1.22 17.11
C SER A 49 7.51 1.41 18.35
N GLU A 50 6.29 1.88 18.16
CA GLU A 50 5.41 2.24 19.27
C GLU A 50 4.19 1.34 19.43
N VAL A 51 3.87 0.55 18.42
CA VAL A 51 2.68 -0.29 18.40
C VAL A 51 3.06 -1.71 18.09
N GLU A 52 2.48 -2.65 18.83
CA GLU A 52 2.74 -4.07 18.60
C GLU A 52 2.20 -4.50 17.25
N ALA A 53 2.95 -5.35 16.55
CA ALA A 53 2.55 -5.86 15.24
C ALA A 53 1.32 -6.77 15.35
N ASP A 54 0.43 -6.68 14.37
CA ASP A 54 -0.74 -7.54 14.31
C ASP A 54 -0.35 -8.96 13.94
N ASP A 55 -1.00 -9.94 14.58
CA ASP A 55 -0.89 -11.32 14.17
C ASP A 55 -1.59 -11.48 12.82
N PHE A 56 -1.00 -12.26 11.94
CA PHE A 56 -1.57 -12.52 10.61
C PHE A 56 -1.80 -11.27 9.77
N GLY A 57 -1.01 -10.21 10.01
CA GLY A 57 -1.17 -8.95 9.28
C GLY A 57 -1.10 -9.12 7.77
N HIS A 58 -0.16 -9.92 7.28
CA HIS A 58 -0.02 -10.16 5.84
C HIS A 58 -1.28 -10.80 5.26
N THR A 59 -1.83 -11.80 5.95
CA THR A 59 -3.05 -12.47 5.52
C THR A 59 -4.23 -11.50 5.47
N ILE A 60 -4.36 -10.64 6.50
CA ILE A 60 -5.45 -9.67 6.57
C ILE A 60 -5.39 -8.71 5.39
N VAL A 61 -4.23 -8.13 5.14
CA VAL A 61 -4.07 -7.17 4.03
C VAL A 61 -4.32 -7.85 2.69
N GLN A 62 -3.80 -9.06 2.50
CA GLN A 62 -3.99 -9.77 1.24
C GLN A 62 -5.46 -10.10 1.00
N GLU A 63 -6.21 -10.47 2.05
CA GLU A 63 -7.64 -10.72 1.92
C GLU A 63 -8.41 -9.48 1.46
N TRP A 64 -8.05 -8.32 1.97
CA TRP A 64 -8.66 -7.06 1.55
C TRP A 64 -8.32 -6.75 0.09
N LEU A 65 -7.05 -6.96 -0.30
CA LEU A 65 -6.63 -6.74 -1.68
C LEU A 65 -7.35 -7.69 -2.64
N ASP A 66 -7.56 -8.93 -2.23
CA ASP A 66 -8.26 -9.92 -3.06
C ASP A 66 -9.71 -9.54 -3.32
N LYS A 67 -10.33 -8.81 -2.41
CA LYS A 67 -11.71 -8.36 -2.54
C LYS A 67 -11.83 -7.04 -3.30
N ALA A 68 -10.73 -6.35 -3.51
CA ALA A 68 -10.74 -5.03 -4.13
C ALA A 68 -10.95 -5.14 -5.64
N THR A 69 -11.90 -4.36 -6.16
CA THR A 69 -12.08 -4.21 -7.61
C THR A 69 -11.32 -2.99 -8.12
N VAL A 70 -11.12 -2.00 -7.25
CA VAL A 70 -10.31 -0.82 -7.53
C VAL A 70 -9.52 -0.51 -6.29
N LEU A 71 -8.23 -0.28 -6.45
CA LEU A 71 -7.35 0.18 -5.38
C LEU A 71 -7.17 1.68 -5.52
N ILE A 72 -7.54 2.43 -4.50
CA ILE A 72 -7.46 3.89 -4.50
C ILE A 72 -6.34 4.30 -3.56
N CYS A 73 -5.36 5.02 -4.08
CA CYS A 73 -4.20 5.48 -3.32
C CYS A 73 -3.87 6.92 -3.67
N HIS A 74 -3.18 7.59 -2.76
CA HIS A 74 -2.60 8.88 -3.06
C HIS A 74 -1.13 8.65 -3.39
N ASN A 75 -0.76 8.70 -4.65
CA ASN A 75 0.51 8.26 -5.21
C ASN A 75 0.56 6.73 -5.27
N VAL A 76 -0.24 6.17 -6.18
CA VAL A 76 -0.41 4.73 -6.30
C VAL A 76 0.88 3.99 -6.63
N ALA A 77 1.76 4.59 -7.41
CA ALA A 77 3.03 3.94 -7.76
C ALA A 77 3.87 3.64 -6.52
N TYR A 78 3.88 4.55 -5.56
CA TYR A 78 4.61 4.38 -4.31
C TYR A 78 4.00 3.25 -3.46
N ASP A 79 2.68 3.28 -3.28
CA ASP A 79 1.99 2.28 -2.47
C ASP A 79 2.10 0.88 -3.08
N LEU A 80 1.92 0.77 -4.41
CA LEU A 80 2.05 -0.52 -5.09
C LEU A 80 3.45 -1.09 -4.98
N LEU A 81 4.47 -0.24 -5.10
CA LEU A 81 5.84 -0.70 -4.99
C LEU A 81 6.09 -1.30 -3.61
N TRP A 82 5.63 -0.63 -2.55
CA TRP A 82 5.75 -1.14 -1.19
C TRP A 82 4.97 -2.43 -0.99
N LEU A 83 3.75 -2.52 -1.54
CA LEU A 83 2.96 -3.74 -1.43
C LEU A 83 3.64 -4.92 -2.13
N TRP A 84 4.09 -4.72 -3.36
CA TRP A 84 4.74 -5.80 -4.12
C TRP A 84 6.05 -6.25 -3.47
N GLU A 85 6.88 -5.33 -3.03
CA GLU A 85 8.15 -5.67 -2.40
C GLU A 85 7.95 -6.28 -1.00
N SER A 86 6.81 -6.07 -0.40
CA SER A 86 6.46 -6.70 0.88
C SER A 86 5.77 -8.04 0.70
N GLY A 87 5.65 -8.52 -0.53
CA GLY A 87 5.10 -9.84 -0.83
C GLY A 87 3.61 -9.89 -1.08
N PHE A 88 2.94 -8.74 -1.18
CA PHE A 88 1.53 -8.71 -1.52
C PHE A 88 1.32 -8.77 -3.02
N LYS A 89 0.14 -9.22 -3.42
CA LYS A 89 -0.22 -9.36 -4.83
C LYS A 89 -1.47 -8.57 -5.12
N TYR A 90 -1.40 -7.72 -6.13
CA TYR A 90 -2.56 -6.99 -6.63
C TYR A 90 -2.31 -6.63 -8.09
N ASP A 91 -3.19 -7.00 -8.98
CA ASP A 91 -3.09 -6.69 -10.41
C ASP A 91 -4.38 -6.12 -10.99
N GLY A 92 -5.25 -5.61 -10.13
CA GLY A 92 -6.51 -5.03 -10.56
C GLY A 92 -6.38 -3.57 -10.98
N ALA A 93 -7.52 -2.91 -11.09
CA ALA A 93 -7.59 -1.50 -11.44
C ALA A 93 -7.08 -0.64 -10.28
N VAL A 94 -6.49 0.49 -10.60
CA VAL A 94 -6.02 1.44 -9.61
C VAL A 94 -6.51 2.85 -9.96
N PHE A 95 -6.71 3.66 -8.94
CA PHE A 95 -7.05 5.06 -9.09
C PHE A 95 -6.09 5.87 -8.21
N ASP A 96 -5.38 6.82 -8.83
CA ASP A 96 -4.42 7.65 -8.12
C ASP A 96 -5.05 9.01 -7.85
N THR A 97 -5.35 9.31 -6.59
CA THR A 97 -5.98 10.58 -6.23
C THR A 97 -5.04 11.76 -6.42
N MET A 98 -3.74 11.53 -6.38
CA MET A 98 -2.76 12.59 -6.60
C MET A 98 -2.78 13.06 -8.05
N LEU A 99 -2.96 12.11 -9.00
CA LEU A 99 -3.00 12.43 -10.42
C LEU A 99 -4.42 12.68 -10.92
N GLY A 100 -5.42 12.23 -10.18
CA GLY A 100 -6.80 12.30 -10.63
C GLY A 100 -7.08 11.41 -11.81
N GLU A 101 -6.32 10.32 -11.94
CA GLU A 101 -6.33 9.50 -13.13
C GLU A 101 -6.63 8.06 -12.81
N TYR A 102 -7.43 7.40 -13.65
CA TYR A 102 -7.78 6.02 -13.49
C TYR A 102 -6.91 5.16 -14.41
N VAL A 103 -6.18 4.21 -13.83
CA VAL A 103 -5.22 3.38 -14.56
C VAL A 103 -5.53 1.92 -14.32
N LEU A 104 -5.47 1.11 -15.38
CA LEU A 104 -5.62 -0.33 -15.28
C LEU A 104 -4.25 -0.98 -15.38
N GLN A 105 -4.01 -1.96 -14.49
CA GLN A 105 -2.73 -2.65 -14.44
C GLN A 105 -2.41 -3.43 -15.71
N ARG A 106 -3.40 -3.80 -16.46
CA ARG A 106 -3.19 -4.61 -17.65
C ARG A 106 -2.88 -3.82 -18.89
N GLY A 107 -2.46 -2.61 -18.75
CA GLY A 107 -2.01 -1.82 -19.87
C GLY A 107 -3.09 -1.17 -20.69
N VAL A 108 -4.29 -1.11 -20.21
CA VAL A 108 -5.30 -0.32 -20.86
C VAL A 108 -4.91 1.14 -20.68
N LYS A 109 -4.89 1.91 -21.76
CA LYS A 109 -4.46 3.15 -21.65
C LYS A 109 -5.43 4.06 -21.21
N GLU A 110 -5.00 4.97 -20.60
CA GLU A 110 -5.87 5.90 -20.09
C GLU A 110 -6.40 6.73 -21.17
N PRO A 111 -7.43 7.45 -20.95
CA PRO A 111 -8.06 8.29 -21.92
C PRO A 111 -7.14 9.37 -22.45
#